data_1a1563187b9c7e645fc9d0f654b56300
#
_entry.id   1a1563187b9c7e645fc9d0f654b56300
#
_cell.length_a   1.000
_cell.length_b   1.000
_cell.length_c   1.000
_cell.angle_alpha   90.00
_cell.angle_beta   90.00
_cell.angle_gamma   90.00
#
_symmetry.space_group_name_H-M   'P 1'
#
loop_
_entity.id
_entity.type
_entity.pdbx_description
1 polymer ?
#
loop_
_entity_poly.entity_id
_entity_poly.type
_entity_poly.pdbx_seq_one_letter_code
_entity_poly.pdbx_strand_id
1 'polypeptide(L)'
;MKIKYKAYLCSFLLTFPILGKASVEADSLRQIQISRLQEQVNWVNPEAIRAHLDDTKSSLGDKATGLYQKLEELETLLPRVNRHLSEDTTRQTIAEAEKLLALKREIILANPLLDIDKILIARYRLGNKARKAMGPSLGTSVANYNSLFSSRRKGYNAEISQLSNLRGDIQSKTIYKPEADVPISDIQLHWDADRLLFSSLNENRQWQIYEINTDGTGLHQKIVVDEPDLEFCDANYLPDGKVVATCNIGYNGVPCVHGDDVVANLVSYDPETKNIHRLTFDQDGNWAPIVIPNGRLMYTRWEYTDLTHYFSRIVMHMNPDGTENKALYGSGSYFPNSTFDMKPLSKYNSRFVGIISGHHGTARSGRLIIFDPAKSRKEEKGMIQELPFSKRPIVPIIKDELVEGVWPQFMKPYPLNEKYFLVACKPGPDALWGIYLVDIFDNLTLITEQEGEGLTAPIPLKKTETPPIIPSKIKPEEKEATVFIQDIYEGEGTQGVPRGTIKSLRIFAYEYAYILAPSDHDAQGIQSGWDIKRILGTVPVEEDGSVMFKIPANTPVSIQPLDKNGAAIQWMRSWLTGMPGEIVSCTGCHEDQNTIPVP
;
A
#
# COMPACT_ATOMS: atom_id res chain seq x y z
N MET A 1 -69.30 -22.11 -40.26
CA MET A 1 -68.63 -23.03 -41.18
C MET A 1 -67.35 -23.54 -40.57
N LYS A 2 -67.36 -24.75 -40.02
CA LYS A 2 -66.22 -25.32 -39.29
C LYS A 2 -65.34 -26.09 -40.27
N ILE A 3 -64.08 -25.76 -40.39
CA ILE A 3 -63.10 -26.57 -41.09
C ILE A 3 -62.17 -27.17 -40.08
N LYS A 4 -62.21 -28.51 -39.96
CA LYS A 4 -61.25 -29.29 -39.13
C LYS A 4 -60.03 -29.57 -39.98
N TYR A 5 -58.83 -29.25 -39.43
CA TYR A 5 -57.56 -29.80 -39.93
C TYR A 5 -57.01 -30.83 -38.94
N LYS A 6 -56.79 -32.05 -39.48
CA LYS A 6 -56.14 -33.16 -38.79
C LYS A 6 -54.66 -32.91 -38.74
N ALA A 7 -54.07 -32.97 -37.50
CA ALA A 7 -52.66 -33.01 -37.30
C ALA A 7 -52.11 -34.42 -37.59
N TYR A 8 -51.08 -34.47 -38.43
CA TYR A 8 -50.20 -35.64 -38.54
C TYR A 8 -49.02 -35.41 -37.63
N LEU A 9 -48.87 -36.24 -36.60
CA LEU A 9 -47.66 -36.31 -35.75
C LEU A 9 -46.58 -37.07 -36.53
N CYS A 10 -45.58 -36.40 -37.04
CA CYS A 10 -44.29 -37.00 -37.39
C CYS A 10 -43.32 -36.78 -36.21
N SER A 11 -43.10 -37.83 -35.41
CA SER A 11 -42.04 -37.89 -34.38
C SER A 11 -40.72 -38.09 -35.09
N PHE A 12 -39.99 -36.97 -35.26
CA PHE A 12 -38.53 -37.00 -35.48
C PHE A 12 -37.84 -36.91 -34.12
N LEU A 13 -37.34 -38.03 -33.63
CA LEU A 13 -36.36 -38.11 -32.56
C LEU A 13 -35.03 -37.52 -33.07
N LEU A 14 -34.83 -36.25 -32.82
CA LEU A 14 -33.49 -35.63 -32.90
C LEU A 14 -32.74 -35.95 -31.60
N THR A 15 -32.01 -37.04 -31.60
CA THR A 15 -30.93 -37.29 -30.66
C THR A 15 -29.80 -36.34 -31.02
N PHE A 16 -29.81 -35.10 -30.46
CA PHE A 16 -28.65 -34.26 -30.45
C PHE A 16 -27.66 -34.79 -29.41
N PRO A 17 -26.38 -34.89 -29.74
CA PRO A 17 -25.40 -35.49 -28.85
C PRO A 17 -25.12 -34.56 -27.68
N ILE A 18 -25.57 -34.93 -26.49
CA ILE A 18 -25.17 -34.38 -25.19
C ILE A 18 -23.64 -34.50 -25.00
N LEU A 19 -23.00 -35.40 -25.74
CA LEU A 19 -21.53 -35.61 -25.78
C LEU A 19 -20.74 -34.39 -26.29
N GLY A 20 -21.27 -33.55 -27.17
CA GLY A 20 -20.54 -32.39 -27.72
C GLY A 20 -20.35 -31.23 -26.73
N LYS A 21 -21.33 -30.95 -25.88
CA LYS A 21 -21.23 -29.88 -24.88
C LYS A 21 -20.25 -30.23 -23.75
N ALA A 22 -20.27 -31.47 -23.28
CA ALA A 22 -19.37 -31.93 -22.22
C ALA A 22 -17.91 -31.99 -22.68
N SER A 23 -17.64 -32.29 -23.95
CA SER A 23 -16.27 -32.27 -24.51
C SER A 23 -15.73 -30.86 -24.68
N VAL A 24 -16.53 -29.91 -25.15
CA VAL A 24 -16.16 -28.49 -25.31
C VAL A 24 -15.89 -27.82 -23.96
N GLU A 25 -16.69 -28.14 -22.96
CA GLU A 25 -16.48 -27.65 -21.59
C GLU A 25 -15.20 -28.24 -20.96
N ALA A 26 -14.94 -29.52 -21.14
CA ALA A 26 -13.74 -30.20 -20.67
C ALA A 26 -12.46 -29.66 -21.37
N ASP A 27 -12.53 -29.39 -22.68
CA ASP A 27 -11.41 -28.81 -23.42
C ASP A 27 -11.12 -27.36 -23.02
N SER A 28 -12.15 -26.57 -22.74
CA SER A 28 -11.99 -25.19 -22.25
C SER A 28 -11.38 -25.16 -20.85
N LEU A 29 -11.77 -26.03 -19.94
CA LEU A 29 -11.18 -26.17 -18.61
C LEU A 29 -9.72 -26.61 -18.67
N ARG A 30 -9.40 -27.53 -19.59
CA ARG A 30 -8.03 -27.97 -19.81
C ARG A 30 -7.14 -26.85 -20.34
N GLN A 31 -7.63 -26.05 -21.26
CA GLN A 31 -6.93 -24.87 -21.79
C GLN A 31 -6.62 -23.85 -20.67
N ILE A 32 -7.56 -23.61 -19.77
CA ILE A 32 -7.35 -22.75 -18.60
C ILE A 32 -6.28 -23.33 -17.69
N GLN A 33 -6.31 -24.64 -17.41
CA GLN A 33 -5.31 -25.31 -16.58
C GLN A 33 -3.91 -25.21 -17.19
N ILE A 34 -3.77 -25.41 -18.48
CA ILE A 34 -2.49 -25.32 -19.20
C ILE A 34 -1.96 -23.89 -19.17
N SER A 35 -2.80 -22.90 -19.46
CA SER A 35 -2.40 -21.50 -19.38
C SER A 35 -1.88 -21.11 -17.98
N ARG A 36 -2.51 -21.63 -16.92
CA ARG A 36 -2.04 -21.45 -15.53
C ARG A 36 -0.70 -22.12 -15.26
N LEU A 37 -0.53 -23.35 -15.73
CA LEU A 37 0.73 -24.07 -15.58
C LEU A 37 1.86 -23.37 -16.34
N GLN A 38 1.60 -22.93 -17.57
CA GLN A 38 2.53 -22.16 -18.38
C GLN A 38 2.98 -20.89 -17.65
N GLU A 39 2.03 -20.13 -17.09
CA GLU A 39 2.30 -18.91 -16.34
C GLU A 39 3.19 -19.20 -15.12
N GLN A 40 2.90 -20.26 -14.36
CA GLN A 40 3.69 -20.63 -13.19
C GLN A 40 5.08 -21.19 -13.58
N VAL A 41 5.17 -21.95 -14.67
CA VAL A 41 6.44 -22.50 -15.18
C VAL A 41 7.35 -21.40 -15.71
N ASN A 42 6.80 -20.32 -16.28
CA ASN A 42 7.58 -19.15 -16.70
C ASN A 42 8.34 -18.48 -15.53
N TRP A 43 7.88 -18.69 -14.30
CA TRP A 43 8.55 -18.23 -13.07
C TRP A 43 9.54 -19.27 -12.49
N VAL A 44 9.89 -20.34 -13.22
CA VAL A 44 10.91 -21.30 -12.78
C VAL A 44 12.25 -20.88 -13.36
N ASN A 45 13.11 -20.35 -12.50
CA ASN A 45 14.49 -19.96 -12.83
C ASN A 45 15.47 -20.75 -11.96
N PRO A 46 16.20 -21.73 -12.49
CA PRO A 46 17.15 -22.54 -11.72
C PRO A 46 18.25 -21.71 -11.05
N GLU A 47 18.75 -20.64 -11.69
CA GLU A 47 19.78 -19.77 -11.09
C GLU A 47 19.23 -19.06 -9.85
N ALA A 48 17.99 -18.54 -9.91
CA ALA A 48 17.32 -17.91 -8.78
C ALA A 48 17.08 -18.90 -7.63
N ILE A 49 16.67 -20.15 -7.96
CA ILE A 49 16.46 -21.22 -6.97
C ILE A 49 17.78 -21.60 -6.32
N ARG A 50 18.86 -21.70 -7.08
CA ARG A 50 20.20 -21.98 -6.57
C ARG A 50 20.68 -20.89 -5.63
N ALA A 51 20.53 -19.61 -6.00
CA ALA A 51 20.89 -18.47 -5.15
C ALA A 51 20.10 -18.46 -3.82
N HIS A 52 18.81 -18.82 -3.85
CA HIS A 52 17.99 -19.02 -2.66
C HIS A 52 18.54 -20.14 -1.76
N LEU A 53 18.92 -21.30 -2.33
CA LEU A 53 19.51 -22.41 -1.58
C LEU A 53 20.86 -22.04 -0.98
N ASP A 54 21.70 -21.34 -1.73
CA ASP A 54 23.03 -20.89 -1.27
C ASP A 54 22.88 -19.94 -0.07
N ASP A 55 21.90 -19.03 -0.10
CA ASP A 55 21.61 -18.10 1.00
C ASP A 55 21.05 -18.82 2.24
N THR A 56 20.23 -19.85 2.07
CA THR A 56 19.59 -20.58 3.16
C THR A 56 20.36 -21.83 3.63
N LYS A 57 21.43 -22.22 2.93
CA LYS A 57 22.19 -23.44 3.14
C LYS A 57 22.62 -23.67 4.60
N SER A 58 23.16 -22.65 5.26
CA SER A 58 23.61 -22.76 6.65
C SER A 58 22.46 -23.03 7.62
N SER A 59 21.29 -22.46 7.36
CA SER A 59 20.09 -22.64 8.18
C SER A 59 19.36 -23.95 7.90
N LEU A 60 19.53 -24.53 6.71
CA LEU A 60 18.96 -25.81 6.30
C LEU A 60 19.74 -27.01 6.84
N GLY A 61 21.05 -26.86 7.12
CA GLY A 61 21.92 -27.93 7.58
C GLY A 61 21.93 -29.13 6.64
N ASP A 62 21.80 -30.34 7.18
CA ASP A 62 21.83 -31.59 6.42
C ASP A 62 20.74 -31.71 5.34
N LYS A 63 19.62 -30.99 5.50
CA LYS A 63 18.56 -31.00 4.50
C LYS A 63 18.97 -30.35 3.18
N ALA A 64 19.98 -29.47 3.19
CA ALA A 64 20.43 -28.76 1.99
C ALA A 64 20.85 -29.71 0.87
N THR A 65 21.58 -30.78 1.17
CA THR A 65 22.06 -31.76 0.17
C THR A 65 20.92 -32.36 -0.66
N GLY A 66 19.84 -32.80 0.01
CA GLY A 66 18.69 -33.37 -0.70
C GLY A 66 17.94 -32.32 -1.54
N LEU A 67 17.95 -31.04 -1.12
CA LEU A 67 17.32 -29.97 -1.89
C LEU A 67 18.13 -29.58 -3.14
N TYR A 68 19.47 -29.66 -3.10
CA TYR A 68 20.30 -29.51 -4.31
C TYR A 68 20.06 -30.63 -5.31
N GLN A 69 19.91 -31.89 -4.86
CA GLN A 69 19.55 -33.00 -5.74
C GLN A 69 18.19 -32.77 -6.43
N LYS A 70 17.20 -32.23 -5.71
CA LYS A 70 15.92 -31.85 -6.32
C LYS A 70 16.06 -30.71 -7.32
N LEU A 71 16.98 -29.77 -7.08
CA LEU A 71 17.27 -28.70 -8.05
C LEU A 71 17.86 -29.30 -9.34
N GLU A 72 18.79 -30.27 -9.26
CA GLU A 72 19.33 -30.96 -10.44
C GLU A 72 18.21 -31.70 -11.22
N GLU A 73 17.30 -32.36 -10.52
CA GLU A 73 16.13 -32.99 -11.14
C GLU A 73 15.25 -31.94 -11.86
N LEU A 74 14.98 -30.78 -11.21
CA LEU A 74 14.24 -29.68 -11.78
C LEU A 74 14.91 -29.11 -13.03
N GLU A 75 16.22 -28.87 -12.99
CA GLU A 75 17.05 -28.41 -14.13
C GLU A 75 16.94 -29.34 -15.34
N THR A 76 16.92 -30.66 -15.09
CA THR A 76 16.75 -31.68 -16.13
C THR A 76 15.32 -31.68 -16.71
N LEU A 77 14.32 -31.45 -15.88
CA LEU A 77 12.92 -31.54 -16.27
C LEU A 77 12.44 -30.28 -17.02
N LEU A 78 12.93 -29.10 -16.64
CA LEU A 78 12.44 -27.80 -17.13
C LEU A 78 12.45 -27.63 -18.66
N PRO A 79 13.51 -27.97 -19.42
CA PRO A 79 13.54 -27.81 -20.87
C PRO A 79 12.48 -28.68 -21.56
N ARG A 80 12.23 -29.88 -21.02
CA ARG A 80 11.22 -30.81 -21.54
C ARG A 80 9.82 -30.30 -21.30
N VAL A 81 9.52 -29.81 -20.09
CA VAL A 81 8.23 -29.23 -19.73
C VAL A 81 7.93 -28.01 -20.59
N ASN A 82 8.89 -27.09 -20.76
CA ASN A 82 8.71 -25.92 -21.62
C ASN A 82 8.35 -26.29 -23.06
N ARG A 83 9.02 -27.30 -23.62
CA ARG A 83 8.71 -27.80 -24.97
C ARG A 83 7.30 -28.38 -25.03
N HIS A 84 6.97 -29.31 -24.14
CA HIS A 84 5.67 -29.99 -24.16
C HIS A 84 4.50 -29.01 -23.92
N LEU A 85 4.64 -28.04 -23.02
CA LEU A 85 3.60 -27.03 -22.79
C LEU A 85 3.35 -26.14 -24.03
N SER A 86 4.33 -26.01 -24.93
CA SER A 86 4.18 -25.25 -26.17
C SER A 86 3.64 -26.10 -27.34
N GLU A 87 3.85 -27.41 -27.32
CA GLU A 87 3.57 -28.29 -28.46
C GLU A 87 2.30 -29.13 -28.26
N ASP A 88 2.01 -29.56 -27.04
CA ASP A 88 0.87 -30.44 -26.77
C ASP A 88 0.20 -30.16 -25.42
N THR A 89 -1.05 -30.66 -25.30
CA THR A 89 -1.90 -30.47 -24.14
C THR A 89 -2.32 -31.78 -23.50
N THR A 90 -1.40 -32.75 -23.47
CA THR A 90 -1.69 -34.09 -22.94
C THR A 90 -1.75 -34.11 -21.41
N ARG A 91 -2.35 -35.16 -20.85
CA ARG A 91 -2.31 -35.41 -19.39
C ARG A 91 -0.89 -35.59 -18.86
N GLN A 92 0.01 -36.13 -19.70
CA GLN A 92 1.41 -36.31 -19.34
C GLN A 92 2.11 -34.97 -19.19
N THR A 93 1.90 -34.04 -20.13
CA THR A 93 2.43 -32.66 -20.07
C THR A 93 2.00 -31.93 -18.81
N ILE A 94 0.73 -32.05 -18.45
CA ILE A 94 0.19 -31.48 -17.20
C ILE A 94 0.91 -32.08 -15.98
N ALA A 95 1.01 -33.41 -15.89
CA ALA A 95 1.66 -34.09 -14.78
C ALA A 95 3.15 -33.74 -14.64
N GLU A 96 3.88 -33.58 -15.76
CA GLU A 96 5.27 -33.13 -15.75
C GLU A 96 5.43 -31.69 -15.29
N ALA A 97 4.53 -30.79 -15.70
CA ALA A 97 4.52 -29.40 -15.24
C ALA A 97 4.19 -29.30 -13.75
N GLU A 98 3.19 -30.04 -13.28
CA GLU A 98 2.85 -30.11 -11.85
C GLU A 98 4.01 -30.66 -11.02
N LYS A 99 4.73 -31.70 -11.50
CA LYS A 99 5.91 -32.23 -10.84
C LYS A 99 7.03 -31.18 -10.76
N LEU A 100 7.29 -30.45 -11.83
CA LEU A 100 8.29 -29.38 -11.88
C LEU A 100 7.98 -28.29 -10.82
N LEU A 101 6.73 -27.85 -10.79
CA LEU A 101 6.28 -26.85 -9.82
C LEU A 101 6.31 -27.35 -8.38
N ALA A 102 6.01 -28.63 -8.15
CA ALA A 102 6.14 -29.26 -6.84
C ALA A 102 7.60 -29.29 -6.35
N LEU A 103 8.55 -29.63 -7.24
CA LEU A 103 9.99 -29.57 -6.93
C LEU A 103 10.41 -28.14 -6.54
N LYS A 104 10.06 -27.13 -7.36
CA LYS A 104 10.33 -25.73 -7.03
C LYS A 104 9.75 -25.36 -5.67
N ARG A 105 8.47 -25.68 -5.45
CA ARG A 105 7.77 -25.39 -4.20
C ARG A 105 8.47 -26.03 -3.00
N GLU A 106 8.83 -27.29 -3.09
CA GLU A 106 9.51 -28.01 -2.02
C GLU A 106 10.88 -27.39 -1.68
N ILE A 107 11.65 -27.01 -2.69
CA ILE A 107 12.95 -26.36 -2.52
C ILE A 107 12.79 -25.00 -1.83
N ILE A 108 11.96 -24.13 -2.39
CA ILE A 108 11.83 -22.74 -1.93
C ILE A 108 11.12 -22.66 -0.55
N LEU A 109 10.07 -23.45 -0.34
CA LEU A 109 9.36 -23.45 0.93
C LEU A 109 10.08 -24.21 2.06
N ALA A 110 11.20 -24.89 1.77
CA ALA A 110 12.08 -25.45 2.81
C ALA A 110 12.75 -24.36 3.67
N ASN A 111 12.74 -23.10 3.23
CA ASN A 111 13.33 -21.97 3.93
C ASN A 111 12.85 -21.91 5.39
N PRO A 112 13.78 -21.94 6.39
CA PRO A 112 13.42 -21.93 7.81
C PRO A 112 12.66 -20.71 8.27
N LEU A 113 12.69 -19.58 7.54
CA LEU A 113 11.85 -18.41 7.83
C LEU A 113 10.36 -18.72 7.69
N LEU A 114 9.99 -19.81 7.00
CA LEU A 114 8.63 -20.34 6.91
C LEU A 114 8.30 -21.38 7.98
N ASP A 115 9.15 -21.56 9.00
CA ASP A 115 8.79 -22.27 10.25
C ASP A 115 7.83 -21.41 11.08
N ILE A 116 6.72 -21.06 10.43
CA ILE A 116 5.62 -20.28 10.95
C ILE A 116 4.44 -21.22 11.09
N ASP A 117 3.94 -21.40 12.31
CA ASP A 117 2.81 -22.30 12.54
C ASP A 117 1.57 -21.87 11.76
N LYS A 118 1.34 -20.58 11.69
CA LYS A 118 0.09 -20.01 11.18
C LYS A 118 0.31 -18.63 10.57
N ILE A 119 -0.45 -18.33 9.50
CA ILE A 119 -0.61 -16.97 8.97
C ILE A 119 -2.07 -16.57 8.98
N LEU A 120 -2.34 -15.29 9.20
CA LEU A 120 -3.65 -14.67 8.96
C LEU A 120 -3.71 -14.23 7.50
N ILE A 121 -4.91 -14.26 6.92
CA ILE A 121 -5.22 -13.71 5.60
C ILE A 121 -6.60 -13.06 5.60
N ALA A 122 -6.80 -12.08 4.71
CA ALA A 122 -8.14 -11.70 4.27
C ALA A 122 -8.53 -12.56 3.07
N ARG A 123 -9.74 -13.09 3.07
CA ARG A 123 -10.30 -13.96 2.03
C ARG A 123 -11.60 -13.36 1.50
N TYR A 124 -11.75 -13.34 0.19
CA TYR A 124 -12.94 -12.81 -0.51
C TYR A 124 -13.48 -13.86 -1.46
N ARG A 125 -14.74 -14.28 -1.26
CA ARG A 125 -15.40 -15.28 -2.10
C ARG A 125 -16.12 -14.60 -3.26
N LEU A 126 -15.50 -14.64 -4.44
CA LEU A 126 -15.87 -13.87 -5.63
C LEU A 126 -16.51 -14.74 -6.73
N GLY A 127 -16.48 -16.06 -6.58
CA GLY A 127 -16.98 -17.01 -7.54
C GLY A 127 -16.31 -16.85 -8.92
N ASN A 128 -17.08 -16.86 -9.98
CA ASN A 128 -16.59 -16.71 -11.35
C ASN A 128 -15.94 -15.35 -11.66
N LYS A 129 -16.05 -14.34 -10.76
CA LYS A 129 -15.40 -13.04 -10.89
C LYS A 129 -13.98 -13.01 -10.34
N ALA A 130 -13.52 -14.04 -9.64
CA ALA A 130 -12.24 -14.04 -8.91
C ALA A 130 -11.04 -13.74 -9.83
N ARG A 131 -11.03 -14.29 -11.05
CA ARG A 131 -9.96 -14.07 -12.02
C ARG A 131 -9.91 -12.65 -12.60
N LYS A 132 -11.02 -11.93 -12.58
CA LYS A 132 -11.10 -10.52 -13.02
C LYS A 132 -11.03 -9.55 -11.85
N ALA A 133 -10.91 -10.05 -10.62
CA ALA A 133 -10.86 -9.22 -9.43
C ALA A 133 -9.56 -8.41 -9.37
N MET A 134 -9.71 -7.15 -8.98
CA MET A 134 -8.62 -6.24 -8.64
C MET A 134 -8.87 -5.65 -7.25
N GLY A 135 -7.98 -4.83 -6.75
CA GLY A 135 -7.98 -4.29 -5.39
C GLY A 135 -9.35 -3.89 -4.84
N PRO A 136 -10.19 -3.13 -5.57
CA PRO A 136 -11.53 -2.74 -5.07
C PRO A 136 -12.48 -3.90 -4.75
N SER A 137 -12.28 -5.07 -5.37
CA SER A 137 -13.03 -6.28 -5.04
C SER A 137 -12.46 -7.05 -3.84
N LEU A 138 -11.32 -6.62 -3.34
CA LEU A 138 -10.53 -7.23 -2.28
C LEU A 138 -10.36 -6.28 -1.09
N GLY A 139 -11.36 -5.44 -0.84
CA GLY A 139 -11.40 -4.57 0.33
C GLY A 139 -10.44 -3.38 0.28
N THR A 140 -9.89 -3.00 -0.88
CA THR A 140 -9.12 -1.78 -1.01
C THR A 140 -9.96 -0.62 -1.54
N SER A 141 -9.40 0.58 -1.56
CA SER A 141 -10.02 1.76 -2.16
C SER A 141 -10.34 1.57 -3.65
N VAL A 142 -11.36 2.26 -4.15
CA VAL A 142 -11.80 2.17 -5.57
C VAL A 142 -10.80 2.81 -6.53
N ALA A 143 -9.99 3.74 -6.07
CA ALA A 143 -8.96 4.41 -6.85
C ALA A 143 -7.76 4.78 -5.96
N ASN A 144 -6.66 5.19 -6.58
CA ASN A 144 -5.44 5.56 -5.86
C ASN A 144 -5.52 6.96 -5.20
N TYR A 145 -6.51 7.75 -5.56
CA TYR A 145 -6.78 9.08 -4.99
C TYR A 145 -7.93 9.07 -3.96
N ASN A 146 -8.63 7.95 -3.78
CA ASN A 146 -9.68 7.79 -2.79
C ASN A 146 -9.16 7.18 -1.47
N SER A 147 -9.87 7.45 -0.39
CA SER A 147 -9.80 6.66 0.85
C SER A 147 -10.76 5.46 0.78
N LEU A 148 -10.77 4.62 1.83
CA LEU A 148 -11.78 3.57 1.98
C LEU A 148 -13.19 4.13 2.14
N PHE A 149 -13.33 5.37 2.60
CA PHE A 149 -14.64 6.01 2.80
C PHE A 149 -15.49 6.03 1.52
N SER A 150 -14.86 6.11 0.35
CA SER A 150 -15.51 6.05 -0.96
C SER A 150 -15.66 4.65 -1.55
N SER A 151 -15.23 3.63 -0.82
CA SER A 151 -15.31 2.25 -1.29
C SER A 151 -16.73 1.69 -1.23
N ARG A 152 -16.98 0.65 -2.03
CA ARG A 152 -18.25 -0.06 -2.01
C ARG A 152 -18.56 -0.54 -0.61
N ARG A 153 -19.82 -0.44 -0.21
CA ARG A 153 -20.24 -0.82 1.13
C ARG A 153 -20.91 -2.21 1.19
N LYS A 154 -20.85 -2.99 0.09
CA LYS A 154 -21.41 -4.34 -0.04
C LYS A 154 -20.79 -5.12 -1.21
N GLY A 155 -21.01 -6.42 -1.27
CA GLY A 155 -20.60 -7.27 -2.39
C GLY A 155 -19.23 -7.91 -2.18
N TYR A 156 -18.79 -8.12 -0.94
CA TYR A 156 -17.45 -8.60 -0.63
C TYR A 156 -17.37 -10.08 -0.24
N ASN A 157 -18.37 -10.61 0.49
CA ASN A 157 -18.32 -11.96 1.08
C ASN A 157 -16.95 -12.28 1.69
N ALA A 158 -16.49 -11.36 2.55
CA ALA A 158 -15.15 -11.35 3.13
C ALA A 158 -15.06 -12.14 4.43
N GLU A 159 -13.89 -12.65 4.77
CA GLU A 159 -13.59 -13.21 6.08
C GLU A 159 -12.11 -13.05 6.44
N ILE A 160 -11.80 -13.09 7.73
CA ILE A 160 -10.45 -13.28 8.24
C ILE A 160 -10.26 -14.78 8.50
N SER A 161 -9.26 -15.36 7.84
CA SER A 161 -8.92 -16.78 7.99
C SER A 161 -7.50 -16.94 8.50
N GLN A 162 -7.27 -18.03 9.23
CA GLN A 162 -5.97 -18.53 9.62
C GLN A 162 -5.60 -19.71 8.73
N LEU A 163 -4.43 -19.68 8.13
CA LEU A 163 -3.85 -20.82 7.40
C LEU A 163 -2.74 -21.45 8.21
N SER A 164 -2.65 -22.78 8.18
CA SER A 164 -1.57 -23.57 8.79
C SER A 164 -1.05 -24.63 7.81
N ASN A 165 0.10 -25.23 8.15
CA ASN A 165 0.77 -26.23 7.30
C ASN A 165 1.12 -25.72 5.90
N LEU A 166 1.79 -24.55 5.82
CA LEU A 166 2.07 -23.86 4.56
C LEU A 166 2.90 -24.65 3.54
N ARG A 167 3.62 -25.67 3.99
CA ARG A 167 4.46 -26.54 3.16
C ARG A 167 3.76 -27.78 2.62
N GLY A 168 2.65 -28.18 3.25
CA GLY A 168 1.90 -29.39 2.92
C GLY A 168 0.45 -29.10 2.53
N ASP A 169 -0.45 -29.95 3.02
CA ASP A 169 -1.90 -29.73 2.86
C ASP A 169 -2.35 -28.58 3.77
N ILE A 170 -2.53 -27.43 3.17
CA ILE A 170 -2.88 -26.22 3.90
C ILE A 170 -4.26 -26.36 4.52
N GLN A 171 -4.29 -26.15 5.84
CA GLN A 171 -5.53 -26.13 6.60
C GLN A 171 -5.99 -24.69 6.82
N SER A 172 -7.29 -24.44 6.66
CA SER A 172 -7.89 -23.12 6.84
C SER A 172 -8.90 -23.15 7.99
N LYS A 173 -8.81 -22.16 8.88
CA LYS A 173 -9.77 -21.91 9.95
C LYS A 173 -10.28 -20.47 9.84
N THR A 174 -11.59 -20.28 9.78
CA THR A 174 -12.21 -18.94 9.86
C THR A 174 -12.03 -18.40 11.29
N ILE A 175 -11.46 -17.20 11.40
CA ILE A 175 -11.35 -16.44 12.66
C ILE A 175 -12.56 -15.53 12.81
N TYR A 176 -12.91 -14.81 11.75
CA TYR A 176 -14.07 -13.93 11.72
C TYR A 176 -14.69 -13.88 10.35
N LYS A 177 -16.00 -13.97 10.32
CA LYS A 177 -16.83 -13.76 9.13
C LYS A 177 -18.02 -12.90 9.52
N PRO A 178 -18.19 -11.72 8.91
CA PRO A 178 -19.37 -10.89 9.15
C PRO A 178 -20.65 -11.63 8.75
N GLU A 179 -21.74 -11.42 9.52
CA GLU A 179 -23.07 -11.90 9.13
C GLU A 179 -23.60 -11.15 7.91
N ALA A 180 -23.33 -9.83 7.86
CA ALA A 180 -23.66 -8.99 6.72
C ALA A 180 -22.58 -9.06 5.63
N ASP A 181 -22.97 -8.81 4.39
CA ASP A 181 -22.06 -8.68 3.25
C ASP A 181 -21.35 -7.32 3.29
N VAL A 182 -20.35 -7.21 4.16
CA VAL A 182 -19.52 -6.03 4.37
C VAL A 182 -18.05 -6.33 4.08
N PRO A 183 -17.24 -5.32 3.73
CA PRO A 183 -15.81 -5.50 3.54
C PRO A 183 -15.08 -5.78 4.87
N ILE A 184 -13.93 -6.42 4.74
CA ILE A 184 -12.87 -6.46 5.76
C ILE A 184 -11.63 -5.87 5.10
N SER A 185 -10.97 -4.91 5.74
CA SER A 185 -9.76 -4.29 5.20
C SER A 185 -8.72 -4.06 6.30
N ASP A 186 -7.49 -3.78 5.89
CA ASP A 186 -6.40 -3.25 6.72
C ASP A 186 -6.15 -4.00 8.02
N ILE A 187 -6.06 -5.34 7.91
CA ILE A 187 -5.78 -6.20 9.06
C ILE A 187 -4.39 -5.86 9.62
N GLN A 188 -4.33 -5.56 10.92
CA GLN A 188 -3.10 -5.30 11.66
C GLN A 188 -3.03 -6.18 12.91
N LEU A 189 -2.00 -7.01 13.01
CA LEU A 189 -1.77 -7.88 14.17
C LEU A 189 -1.06 -7.08 15.27
N HIS A 190 -1.50 -7.26 16.52
CA HIS A 190 -0.78 -6.73 17.68
C HIS A 190 0.57 -7.44 17.86
N TRP A 191 1.56 -6.76 18.44
CA TRP A 191 2.90 -7.31 18.65
C TRP A 191 2.92 -8.60 19.47
N ASP A 192 1.97 -8.77 20.40
CA ASP A 192 1.81 -10.00 21.19
C ASP A 192 1.17 -11.16 20.41
N ALA A 193 0.69 -10.91 19.19
CA ALA A 193 0.01 -11.86 18.32
C ALA A 193 -1.26 -12.51 18.94
N ASP A 194 -1.89 -11.85 19.88
CA ASP A 194 -3.10 -12.32 20.57
C ASP A 194 -4.40 -11.68 20.07
N ARG A 195 -4.31 -10.51 19.42
CA ARG A 195 -5.43 -9.74 18.88
C ARG A 195 -5.05 -8.99 17.62
N LEU A 196 -6.03 -8.53 16.88
CA LEU A 196 -5.84 -7.79 15.64
C LEU A 196 -6.89 -6.68 15.48
N LEU A 197 -6.51 -5.62 14.76
CA LEU A 197 -7.41 -4.59 14.26
C LEU A 197 -7.78 -4.88 12.81
N PHE A 198 -8.96 -4.44 12.41
CA PHE A 198 -9.39 -4.41 11.01
C PHE A 198 -10.45 -3.34 10.79
N SER A 199 -10.53 -2.86 9.55
CA SER A 199 -11.57 -1.92 9.12
C SER A 199 -12.76 -2.69 8.57
N SER A 200 -13.98 -2.33 9.00
CA SER A 200 -15.23 -2.85 8.46
C SER A 200 -16.37 -1.86 8.66
N LEU A 201 -17.57 -2.20 8.21
CA LEU A 201 -18.74 -1.32 8.32
C LEU A 201 -19.58 -1.66 9.56
N ASN A 202 -20.06 -0.62 10.24
CA ASN A 202 -21.07 -0.74 11.29
C ASN A 202 -22.50 -0.94 10.71
N GLU A 203 -23.50 -0.98 11.57
CA GLU A 203 -24.91 -1.14 11.19
C GLU A 203 -25.41 0.02 10.30
N ASN A 204 -24.86 1.21 10.47
CA ASN A 204 -25.15 2.39 9.65
C ASN A 204 -24.38 2.44 8.33
N ARG A 205 -23.63 1.37 8.00
CA ARG A 205 -22.78 1.30 6.83
C ARG A 205 -21.62 2.30 6.81
N GLN A 206 -21.15 2.74 7.97
CA GLN A 206 -20.01 3.62 8.14
C GLN A 206 -18.77 2.78 8.45
N TRP A 207 -17.62 3.19 7.93
CA TRP A 207 -16.33 2.56 8.22
C TRP A 207 -15.93 2.77 9.67
N GLN A 208 -15.62 1.67 10.36
CA GLN A 208 -15.20 1.67 11.75
C GLN A 208 -14.07 0.67 11.97
N ILE A 209 -13.32 0.88 13.06
CA ILE A 209 -12.25 -0.02 13.46
C ILE A 209 -12.77 -1.00 14.49
N TYR A 210 -12.52 -2.28 14.22
CA TYR A 210 -12.85 -3.39 15.12
C TYR A 210 -11.57 -4.04 15.62
N GLU A 211 -11.65 -4.57 16.85
CA GLU A 211 -10.63 -5.44 17.43
C GLU A 211 -11.24 -6.82 17.72
N ILE A 212 -10.46 -7.87 17.47
CA ILE A 212 -10.83 -9.24 17.76
C ILE A 212 -9.59 -10.02 18.20
N ASN A 213 -9.77 -11.00 19.10
CA ASN A 213 -8.70 -11.92 19.46
C ASN A 213 -8.39 -12.88 18.30
N THR A 214 -7.15 -13.35 18.21
CA THR A 214 -6.71 -14.26 17.13
C THR A 214 -7.34 -15.67 17.22
N ASP A 215 -8.04 -15.99 18.30
CA ASP A 215 -8.87 -17.20 18.43
C ASP A 215 -10.30 -17.03 17.90
N GLY A 216 -10.73 -15.78 17.58
CA GLY A 216 -12.05 -15.40 17.09
C GLY A 216 -13.01 -14.88 18.18
N THR A 217 -12.55 -14.74 19.41
CA THR A 217 -13.36 -14.20 20.52
C THR A 217 -13.15 -12.70 20.70
N GLY A 218 -13.99 -12.04 21.51
CA GLY A 218 -13.77 -10.68 21.97
C GLY A 218 -13.98 -9.58 20.90
N LEU A 219 -14.74 -9.84 19.84
CA LEU A 219 -15.04 -8.83 18.82
C LEU A 219 -15.73 -7.61 19.44
N HIS A 220 -15.17 -6.43 19.21
CA HIS A 220 -15.75 -5.16 19.60
C HIS A 220 -15.28 -4.02 18.70
N GLN A 221 -16.04 -2.93 18.66
CA GLN A 221 -15.61 -1.69 18.00
C GLN A 221 -14.50 -1.04 18.85
N LYS A 222 -13.35 -0.79 18.25
CA LYS A 222 -12.16 -0.27 18.97
C LYS A 222 -12.19 1.22 19.18
N ILE A 223 -12.60 1.98 18.17
CA ILE A 223 -12.72 3.44 18.24
C ILE A 223 -14.19 3.77 18.48
N VAL A 224 -14.50 4.32 19.65
CA VAL A 224 -15.84 4.69 20.05
C VAL A 224 -15.83 6.15 20.47
N VAL A 225 -16.49 7.00 19.69
CA VAL A 225 -16.58 8.45 19.90
C VAL A 225 -18.02 8.92 19.80
N ASP A 226 -18.33 10.03 20.44
CA ASP A 226 -19.67 10.63 20.42
C ASP A 226 -19.85 11.60 19.24
N GLU A 227 -19.41 11.17 18.06
CA GLU A 227 -19.47 11.94 16.81
C GLU A 227 -19.97 11.01 15.70
N PRO A 228 -21.28 11.04 15.38
CA PRO A 228 -21.91 10.04 14.53
C PRO A 228 -21.45 10.07 13.05
N ASP A 229 -20.86 11.16 12.60
CA ASP A 229 -20.44 11.35 11.21
C ASP A 229 -18.96 10.99 10.97
N LEU A 230 -18.24 10.58 12.02
CA LEU A 230 -16.85 10.15 11.87
C LEU A 230 -16.74 8.70 11.39
N GLU A 231 -15.96 8.53 10.35
CA GLU A 231 -15.56 7.23 9.82
C GLU A 231 -14.06 7.02 10.04
N PHE A 232 -13.67 5.75 10.27
CA PHE A 232 -12.29 5.36 10.55
C PHE A 232 -11.87 4.15 9.73
N CYS A 233 -10.64 4.17 9.20
CA CYS A 233 -10.02 3.03 8.53
C CYS A 233 -8.49 3.03 8.72
N ASP A 234 -7.80 2.02 8.16
CA ASP A 234 -6.33 1.92 8.16
C ASP A 234 -5.69 2.00 9.56
N ALA A 235 -6.30 1.41 10.59
CA ALA A 235 -5.82 1.56 11.95
C ALA A 235 -4.58 0.72 12.26
N ASN A 236 -3.72 1.24 13.14
CA ASN A 236 -2.58 0.53 13.70
C ASN A 236 -2.46 0.79 15.22
N TYR A 237 -1.92 -0.19 15.95
CA TYR A 237 -1.61 -0.01 17.36
C TYR A 237 -0.45 0.97 17.55
N LEU A 238 -0.49 1.73 18.65
CA LEU A 238 0.63 2.51 19.15
C LEU A 238 1.23 1.84 20.39
N PRO A 239 2.56 1.96 20.60
CA PRO A 239 3.24 1.31 21.73
C PRO A 239 2.74 1.72 23.11
N ASP A 240 2.08 2.89 23.23
CA ASP A 240 1.51 3.44 24.46
C ASP A 240 0.05 2.98 24.71
N GLY A 241 -0.46 2.03 23.91
CA GLY A 241 -1.82 1.49 24.03
C GLY A 241 -2.89 2.25 23.25
N LYS A 242 -2.55 3.38 22.65
CA LYS A 242 -3.43 4.11 21.74
C LYS A 242 -3.50 3.44 20.37
N VAL A 243 -4.33 4.01 19.51
CA VAL A 243 -4.49 3.59 18.11
C VAL A 243 -4.33 4.80 17.21
N VAL A 244 -3.55 4.66 16.14
CA VAL A 244 -3.54 5.61 15.02
C VAL A 244 -4.50 5.10 13.95
N ALA A 245 -5.26 5.98 13.31
CA ALA A 245 -6.18 5.62 12.23
C ALA A 245 -6.32 6.75 11.22
N THR A 246 -6.80 6.40 10.05
CA THR A 246 -7.29 7.34 9.04
C THR A 246 -8.74 7.72 9.36
N CYS A 247 -9.06 9.02 9.31
CA CYS A 247 -10.36 9.57 9.69
C CYS A 247 -10.78 10.71 8.76
N ASN A 248 -12.09 10.89 8.57
CA ASN A 248 -12.67 11.99 7.81
C ASN A 248 -12.86 13.29 8.63
N ILE A 249 -12.21 13.43 9.76
CA ILE A 249 -12.39 14.51 10.78
C ILE A 249 -12.30 15.93 10.23
N GLY A 250 -11.63 16.14 9.10
CA GLY A 250 -11.57 17.47 8.47
C GLY A 250 -12.85 17.88 7.77
N TYR A 251 -13.72 16.95 7.42
CA TYR A 251 -14.89 17.13 6.55
C TYR A 251 -14.58 17.87 5.24
N ASN A 252 -13.34 17.81 4.80
CA ASN A 252 -12.91 18.43 3.55
C ASN A 252 -13.25 17.53 2.36
N GLY A 253 -13.62 18.15 1.24
CA GLY A 253 -13.86 17.48 -0.02
C GLY A 253 -12.59 17.39 -0.86
N VAL A 254 -12.39 16.28 -1.56
CA VAL A 254 -11.31 16.11 -2.53
C VAL A 254 -11.63 16.97 -3.77
N PRO A 255 -10.82 18.00 -4.08
CA PRO A 255 -11.15 18.96 -5.13
C PRO A 255 -11.30 18.34 -6.52
N CYS A 256 -10.44 17.40 -6.89
CA CYS A 256 -10.43 16.81 -8.24
C CYS A 256 -11.69 15.99 -8.59
N VAL A 257 -12.54 15.69 -7.61
CA VAL A 257 -13.85 15.05 -7.80
C VAL A 257 -14.99 15.96 -7.33
N HIS A 258 -14.81 17.28 -7.44
CA HIS A 258 -15.80 18.30 -7.07
C HIS A 258 -16.30 18.22 -5.61
N GLY A 259 -15.46 17.72 -4.70
CA GLY A 259 -15.82 17.53 -3.29
C GLY A 259 -16.72 16.32 -3.03
N ASP A 260 -17.00 15.47 -4.03
CA ASP A 260 -17.84 14.27 -3.87
C ASP A 260 -17.16 13.16 -3.06
N ASP A 261 -15.85 13.24 -2.86
CA ASP A 261 -15.08 12.34 -2.03
C ASP A 261 -14.51 13.06 -0.81
N VAL A 262 -14.28 12.32 0.27
CA VAL A 262 -13.85 12.89 1.53
C VAL A 262 -12.35 12.75 1.73
N VAL A 263 -11.72 13.84 2.15
CA VAL A 263 -10.30 13.86 2.52
C VAL A 263 -10.07 13.05 3.80
N ALA A 264 -9.09 12.17 3.75
CA ALA A 264 -8.65 11.35 4.88
C ALA A 264 -7.47 12.01 5.60
N ASN A 265 -7.61 12.20 6.91
CA ASN A 265 -6.54 12.68 7.79
C ASN A 265 -6.18 11.60 8.82
N LEU A 266 -4.99 11.68 9.40
CA LEU A 266 -4.57 10.79 10.47
C LEU A 266 -5.00 11.34 11.83
N VAL A 267 -5.45 10.43 12.69
CA VAL A 267 -5.79 10.72 14.08
C VAL A 267 -5.16 9.68 15.01
N SER A 268 -4.86 10.06 16.24
CA SER A 268 -4.64 9.11 17.33
C SER A 268 -5.87 9.06 18.22
N TYR A 269 -6.23 7.87 18.68
CA TYR A 269 -7.33 7.61 19.59
C TYR A 269 -6.81 6.97 20.87
N ASP A 270 -7.21 7.54 22.00
CA ASP A 270 -6.90 7.03 23.31
C ASP A 270 -8.12 6.25 23.85
N PRO A 271 -8.04 4.91 23.98
CA PRO A 271 -9.17 4.11 24.43
C PRO A 271 -9.57 4.33 25.89
N GLU A 272 -8.65 4.86 26.74
CA GLU A 272 -8.94 5.13 28.15
C GLU A 272 -9.77 6.39 28.33
N THR A 273 -9.42 7.46 27.61
CA THR A 273 -10.08 8.76 27.68
C THR A 273 -11.14 8.95 26.61
N LYS A 274 -11.16 8.10 25.58
CA LYS A 274 -11.99 8.19 24.35
C LYS A 274 -11.74 9.47 23.53
N ASN A 275 -10.59 10.11 23.73
CA ASN A 275 -10.24 11.32 23.03
C ASN A 275 -9.59 11.01 21.68
N ILE A 276 -9.92 11.83 20.67
CA ILE A 276 -9.24 11.86 19.38
C ILE A 276 -8.31 13.07 19.36
N HIS A 277 -7.10 12.83 18.86
CA HIS A 277 -6.15 13.88 18.55
C HIS A 277 -5.81 13.84 17.05
N ARG A 278 -6.06 14.94 16.33
CA ARG A 278 -5.78 15.05 14.90
C ARG A 278 -4.28 15.27 14.68
N LEU A 279 -3.68 14.46 13.79
CA LEU A 279 -2.23 14.44 13.53
C LEU A 279 -1.85 15.12 12.22
N THR A 280 -2.76 15.12 11.22
CA THR A 280 -2.55 15.76 9.91
C THR A 280 -3.73 16.67 9.56
N PHE A 281 -3.45 17.73 8.80
CA PHE A 281 -4.40 18.80 8.50
C PHE A 281 -4.46 19.09 7.01
N ASP A 282 -3.98 18.17 6.19
CA ASP A 282 -3.77 18.35 4.76
C ASP A 282 -5.10 18.39 4.00
N GLN A 283 -5.09 19.03 2.84
CA GLN A 283 -6.22 19.09 1.91
C GLN A 283 -6.48 17.75 1.23
N ASP A 284 -5.40 17.05 0.89
CA ASP A 284 -5.46 15.78 0.21
C ASP A 284 -5.25 14.63 1.20
N GLY A 285 -5.42 13.39 0.74
CA GLY A 285 -5.49 12.26 1.65
C GLY A 285 -4.16 11.86 2.30
N ASN A 286 -4.25 11.40 3.55
CA ASN A 286 -3.19 10.71 4.27
C ASN A 286 -3.69 9.29 4.60
N TRP A 287 -2.88 8.26 4.27
CA TRP A 287 -3.33 6.87 4.35
C TRP A 287 -2.30 5.93 4.92
N ALA A 288 -2.79 4.79 5.38
CA ALA A 288 -2.02 3.62 5.78
C ALA A 288 -0.89 3.93 6.77
N PRO A 289 -1.18 4.54 7.93
CA PRO A 289 -0.17 4.80 8.94
C PRO A 289 0.31 3.48 9.54
N ILE A 290 1.62 3.33 9.68
CA ILE A 290 2.23 2.21 10.40
C ILE A 290 3.27 2.72 11.38
N VAL A 291 3.47 1.98 12.49
CA VAL A 291 4.56 2.25 13.42
C VAL A 291 5.83 1.57 12.90
N ILE A 292 6.88 2.34 12.72
CA ILE A 292 8.19 1.82 12.33
C ILE A 292 9.07 1.52 13.56
N PRO A 293 10.16 0.76 13.42
CA PRO A 293 10.91 0.22 14.57
C PRO A 293 11.48 1.24 15.55
N ASN A 294 11.64 2.50 15.16
CA ASN A 294 12.07 3.57 16.05
C ASN A 294 10.91 4.28 16.79
N GLY A 295 9.69 3.76 16.67
CA GLY A 295 8.50 4.31 17.33
C GLY A 295 7.77 5.42 16.56
N ARG A 296 8.32 5.91 15.43
CA ARG A 296 7.66 6.92 14.59
C ARG A 296 6.57 6.29 13.74
N LEU A 297 5.69 7.13 13.22
CA LEU A 297 4.71 6.76 12.19
C LEU A 297 5.30 6.95 10.80
N MET A 298 5.05 6.00 9.90
CA MET A 298 5.27 6.12 8.45
C MET A 298 3.91 6.02 7.76
N TYR A 299 3.64 6.87 6.76
CA TYR A 299 2.35 6.93 6.09
C TYR A 299 2.48 7.50 4.67
N THR A 300 1.46 7.34 3.84
CA THR A 300 1.36 7.96 2.52
C THR A 300 0.64 9.29 2.62
N ARG A 301 1.19 10.35 2.03
CA ARG A 301 0.56 11.65 1.85
C ARG A 301 0.40 11.96 0.37
N TRP A 302 -0.79 12.31 -0.04
CA TRP A 302 -1.04 12.86 -1.38
C TRP A 302 -0.88 14.37 -1.35
N GLU A 303 -0.16 14.91 -2.33
CA GLU A 303 -0.02 16.34 -2.54
C GLU A 303 -0.57 16.70 -3.92
N TYR A 304 -1.67 17.42 -3.93
CA TYR A 304 -2.29 17.96 -5.13
C TYR A 304 -2.44 19.46 -4.96
N THR A 305 -1.47 20.21 -5.45
CA THR A 305 -1.35 21.65 -5.26
C THR A 305 -1.40 22.41 -6.58
N ASP A 306 -1.03 23.68 -6.61
CA ASP A 306 -1.08 24.63 -7.72
C ASP A 306 -0.59 24.17 -9.08
N LEU A 307 0.19 23.17 -9.15
CA LEU A 307 0.58 22.51 -10.38
C LEU A 307 0.04 21.10 -10.36
N THR A 308 -0.11 20.51 -11.53
CA THR A 308 -0.57 19.14 -11.71
C THR A 308 0.30 18.12 -10.97
N HIS A 309 0.29 18.15 -9.64
CA HIS A 309 0.96 17.21 -8.74
C HIS A 309 0.14 15.97 -8.42
N TYR A 310 -0.89 15.69 -9.20
CA TYR A 310 -1.75 14.55 -8.95
C TYR A 310 -1.00 13.21 -8.89
N PHE A 311 0.21 13.12 -9.41
CA PHE A 311 1.08 11.94 -9.25
C PHE A 311 1.76 11.82 -7.89
N SER A 312 1.84 12.90 -7.09
CA SER A 312 2.68 12.92 -5.90
C SER A 312 1.97 12.29 -4.70
N ARG A 313 2.20 10.99 -4.48
CA ARG A 313 1.85 10.27 -3.25
C ARG A 313 3.12 9.77 -2.60
N ILE A 314 3.65 10.62 -1.74
CA ILE A 314 4.95 10.47 -1.11
C ILE A 314 4.86 9.71 0.22
N VAL A 315 5.99 9.18 0.64
CA VAL A 315 6.14 8.55 1.95
C VAL A 315 6.56 9.60 2.95
N MET A 316 5.75 9.79 3.98
CA MET A 316 5.99 10.70 5.10
C MET A 316 6.31 9.93 6.37
N HIS A 317 6.92 10.60 7.35
CA HIS A 317 7.04 10.11 8.71
C HIS A 317 6.91 11.24 9.73
N MET A 318 6.42 10.90 10.92
CA MET A 318 6.23 11.84 12.03
C MET A 318 6.32 11.12 13.38
N ASN A 319 6.39 11.86 14.48
CA ASN A 319 6.16 11.31 15.81
C ASN A 319 4.68 10.95 16.00
N PRO A 320 4.31 10.04 16.91
CA PRO A 320 2.93 9.64 17.16
C PRO A 320 1.99 10.78 17.60
N ASP A 321 2.54 11.91 18.02
CA ASP A 321 1.79 13.12 18.38
C ASP A 321 1.66 14.14 17.22
N GLY A 322 2.12 13.81 16.01
CA GLY A 322 2.08 14.67 14.84
C GLY A 322 3.28 15.58 14.66
N THR A 323 4.16 15.71 15.66
CA THR A 323 5.37 16.55 15.56
C THR A 323 6.43 15.94 14.66
N GLU A 324 7.37 16.77 14.20
CA GLU A 324 8.47 16.39 13.30
C GLU A 324 7.99 15.70 12.02
N ASN A 325 6.91 16.19 11.44
CA ASN A 325 6.35 15.68 10.20
C ASN A 325 7.25 16.04 9.02
N LYS A 326 7.82 15.01 8.36
CA LYS A 326 8.81 15.16 7.29
C LYS A 326 8.60 14.14 6.19
N ALA A 327 9.02 14.46 4.96
CA ALA A 327 9.09 13.50 3.88
C ALA A 327 10.18 12.44 4.17
N LEU A 328 9.84 11.17 4.01
CA LEU A 328 10.79 10.07 4.08
C LEU A 328 11.30 9.71 2.70
N TYR A 329 10.40 9.70 1.68
CA TYR A 329 10.74 9.37 0.31
C TYR A 329 9.78 10.01 -0.71
N GLY A 330 10.30 10.50 -1.83
CA GLY A 330 9.53 10.96 -2.98
C GLY A 330 9.24 12.46 -3.00
N SER A 331 9.71 13.24 -2.03
CA SER A 331 9.57 14.70 -2.05
C SER A 331 10.40 15.34 -3.16
N GLY A 332 9.85 16.37 -3.79
CA GLY A 332 10.52 17.11 -4.86
C GLY A 332 10.56 16.39 -6.22
N SER A 333 9.83 15.29 -6.38
CA SER A 333 9.72 14.52 -7.63
C SER A 333 8.31 13.96 -7.84
N TYR A 334 7.96 13.68 -9.10
CA TYR A 334 6.72 12.99 -9.45
C TYR A 334 6.85 11.45 -9.44
N PHE A 335 8.05 10.93 -9.34
CA PHE A 335 8.31 9.51 -9.19
C PHE A 335 8.73 9.20 -7.74
N PRO A 336 8.17 8.19 -7.10
CA PRO A 336 7.39 7.06 -7.63
C PRO A 336 5.87 7.25 -7.65
N ASN A 337 5.30 8.05 -8.44
CA ASN A 337 3.86 8.34 -8.61
C ASN A 337 3.00 8.15 -7.35
N SER A 338 2.86 6.88 -6.89
CA SER A 338 2.09 6.50 -5.69
C SER A 338 2.77 5.37 -4.98
N THR A 339 2.96 5.48 -3.65
CA THR A 339 3.56 4.43 -2.83
C THR A 339 2.56 3.99 -1.76
N PHE A 340 2.24 2.69 -1.72
CA PHE A 340 1.27 2.10 -0.80
C PHE A 340 1.84 0.88 -0.08
N ASP A 341 1.13 0.42 0.97
CA ASP A 341 1.40 -0.81 1.73
C ASP A 341 2.86 -0.95 2.19
N MET A 342 3.45 0.15 2.64
CA MET A 342 4.84 0.19 3.07
C MET A 342 5.06 -0.62 4.35
N LYS A 343 6.16 -1.37 4.40
CA LYS A 343 6.58 -2.11 5.60
C LYS A 343 8.09 -1.95 5.81
N PRO A 344 8.55 -1.63 7.04
CA PRO A 344 9.97 -1.59 7.36
C PRO A 344 10.60 -2.98 7.23
N LEU A 345 11.84 -3.06 6.78
CA LEU A 345 12.55 -4.35 6.62
C LEU A 345 13.30 -4.76 7.88
N SER A 346 13.82 -3.79 8.63
CA SER A 346 14.69 -4.05 9.77
C SER A 346 14.63 -2.89 10.74
N LYS A 347 14.95 -3.17 12.03
CA LYS A 347 15.15 -2.13 13.04
C LYS A 347 16.53 -1.47 12.98
N TYR A 348 17.42 -1.99 12.15
CA TYR A 348 18.82 -1.54 12.07
C TYR A 348 19.08 -0.59 10.90
N ASN A 349 18.12 -0.38 10.03
CA ASN A 349 18.23 0.52 8.89
C ASN A 349 16.89 1.18 8.56
N SER A 350 16.92 2.16 7.65
CA SER A 350 15.73 2.89 7.18
C SER A 350 15.02 2.22 6.01
N ARG A 351 15.44 1.01 5.60
CA ARG A 351 14.87 0.34 4.43
C ARG A 351 13.45 -0.10 4.66
N PHE A 352 12.66 -0.01 3.62
CA PHE A 352 11.29 -0.51 3.59
C PHE A 352 10.95 -1.12 2.24
N VAL A 353 9.96 -2.00 2.21
CA VAL A 353 9.31 -2.47 1.00
C VAL A 353 8.00 -1.74 0.83
N GLY A 354 7.61 -1.46 -0.42
CA GLY A 354 6.34 -0.81 -0.74
C GLY A 354 5.86 -1.18 -2.13
N ILE A 355 4.59 -0.84 -2.39
CA ILE A 355 3.95 -1.01 -3.69
C ILE A 355 3.95 0.31 -4.43
N ILE A 356 4.53 0.35 -5.63
CA ILE A 356 4.36 1.48 -6.55
C ILE A 356 3.15 1.24 -7.43
N SER A 357 2.26 2.25 -7.51
CA SER A 357 1.07 2.26 -8.35
C SER A 357 1.00 3.54 -9.21
N GLY A 358 -0.04 3.67 -10.03
CA GLY A 358 -0.36 4.88 -10.79
C GLY A 358 -1.24 5.86 -10.03
N HIS A 359 -1.67 6.92 -10.71
CA HIS A 359 -2.73 7.81 -10.21
C HIS A 359 -4.11 7.25 -10.54
N HIS A 360 -4.38 6.98 -11.82
CA HIS A 360 -5.54 6.24 -12.30
C HIS A 360 -5.19 4.79 -12.66
N GLY A 361 -6.16 4.04 -13.19
CA GLY A 361 -6.02 2.66 -13.58
C GLY A 361 -6.07 1.70 -12.39
N THR A 362 -5.14 0.78 -12.32
CA THR A 362 -5.07 -0.25 -11.27
C THR A 362 -4.96 0.37 -9.88
N ALA A 363 -5.97 0.10 -9.03
CA ALA A 363 -6.05 0.66 -7.68
C ALA A 363 -5.30 -0.19 -6.65
N ARG A 364 -4.47 0.46 -5.82
CA ARG A 364 -3.82 -0.08 -4.61
C ARG A 364 -2.99 -1.34 -4.82
N SER A 365 -2.69 -1.71 -6.07
CA SER A 365 -1.75 -2.78 -6.40
C SER A 365 -0.75 -2.31 -7.45
N GLY A 366 0.34 -3.04 -7.63
CA GLY A 366 1.37 -2.65 -8.57
C GLY A 366 2.70 -3.36 -8.38
N ARG A 367 3.79 -2.63 -8.57
CA ARG A 367 5.16 -3.12 -8.53
C ARG A 367 5.68 -3.19 -7.10
N LEU A 368 6.34 -4.27 -6.73
CA LEU A 368 6.93 -4.48 -5.39
C LEU A 368 8.38 -3.99 -5.40
N ILE A 369 8.69 -2.97 -4.60
CA ILE A 369 10.00 -2.29 -4.62
C ILE A 369 10.60 -2.24 -3.20
N ILE A 370 11.92 -2.42 -3.12
CA ILE A 370 12.71 -2.17 -1.91
C ILE A 370 13.32 -0.76 -2.01
N PHE A 371 13.12 0.04 -0.98
CA PHE A 371 13.61 1.40 -0.85
C PHE A 371 14.67 1.52 0.25
N ASP A 372 15.65 2.38 0.03
CA ASP A 372 16.65 2.77 1.02
C ASP A 372 16.79 4.30 1.09
N PRO A 373 16.04 4.97 1.98
CA PRO A 373 16.14 6.41 2.17
C PRO A 373 17.54 6.90 2.56
N ALA A 374 18.38 6.03 3.15
CA ALA A 374 19.76 6.39 3.48
C ALA A 374 20.64 6.53 2.23
N LYS A 375 20.30 5.81 1.14
CA LYS A 375 20.99 5.93 -0.14
C LYS A 375 20.57 7.20 -0.90
N SER A 376 19.28 7.43 -0.98
CA SER A 376 18.65 8.63 -1.53
C SER A 376 17.15 8.62 -1.19
N ARG A 377 16.54 9.80 -1.14
CA ARG A 377 15.10 9.98 -0.89
C ARG A 377 14.32 10.39 -2.14
N LYS A 378 14.98 10.37 -3.30
CA LYS A 378 14.40 10.87 -4.56
C LYS A 378 14.42 9.80 -5.64
N GLU A 379 13.35 9.78 -6.43
CA GLU A 379 13.18 9.02 -7.66
C GLU A 379 13.63 7.56 -7.52
N GLU A 380 14.37 7.05 -8.52
CA GLU A 380 14.92 5.68 -8.52
C GLU A 380 16.21 5.54 -7.69
N LYS A 381 16.85 6.67 -7.33
CA LYS A 381 18.20 6.69 -6.71
C LYS A 381 18.25 6.01 -5.33
N GLY A 382 17.14 6.06 -4.59
CA GLY A 382 16.99 5.36 -3.32
C GLY A 382 16.33 3.98 -3.45
N MET A 383 15.97 3.55 -4.64
CA MET A 383 15.40 2.23 -4.86
C MET A 383 16.50 1.20 -5.03
N ILE A 384 16.38 0.09 -4.34
CA ILE A 384 17.39 -0.98 -4.35
C ILE A 384 17.08 -1.99 -5.43
N GLN A 385 15.83 -2.45 -5.48
CA GLN A 385 15.42 -3.52 -6.39
C GLN A 385 13.90 -3.54 -6.56
N GLU A 386 13.47 -3.83 -7.79
CA GLU A 386 12.11 -4.31 -8.07
C GLU A 386 12.07 -5.84 -7.91
N LEU A 387 11.08 -6.34 -7.18
CA LEU A 387 10.89 -7.76 -6.95
C LEU A 387 9.79 -8.32 -7.87
N PRO A 388 9.99 -9.49 -8.47
CA PRO A 388 11.20 -10.33 -8.55
C PRO A 388 12.02 -10.06 -9.83
N PHE A 389 12.63 -8.91 -9.96
CA PHE A 389 13.35 -8.47 -11.17
C PHE A 389 14.69 -7.82 -10.84
N SER A 390 15.61 -8.55 -10.19
CA SER A 390 16.89 -8.00 -9.73
C SER A 390 17.77 -7.41 -10.84
N LYS A 391 17.64 -7.93 -12.05
CA LYS A 391 18.41 -7.48 -13.23
C LYS A 391 17.72 -6.35 -14.01
N ARG A 392 16.47 -5.97 -13.63
CA ARG A 392 15.73 -4.90 -14.29
C ARG A 392 16.11 -3.54 -13.70
N PRO A 393 16.59 -2.59 -14.49
CA PRO A 393 16.79 -1.24 -13.99
C PRO A 393 15.44 -0.61 -13.63
N ILE A 394 15.40 0.10 -12.51
CA ILE A 394 14.24 0.90 -12.14
C ILE A 394 14.35 2.23 -12.89
N VAL A 395 13.40 2.48 -13.77
CA VAL A 395 13.37 3.68 -14.59
C VAL A 395 12.30 4.63 -14.02
N PRO A 396 12.63 5.91 -13.77
CA PRO A 396 11.68 6.88 -13.21
C PRO A 396 10.69 7.37 -14.28
N ILE A 397 9.71 6.53 -14.60
CA ILE A 397 8.65 6.84 -15.53
C ILE A 397 7.50 7.52 -14.79
N ILE A 398 7.16 8.74 -15.18
CA ILE A 398 5.98 9.46 -14.73
C ILE A 398 4.87 9.19 -15.74
N LYS A 399 3.89 8.42 -15.33
CA LYS A 399 2.76 8.01 -16.17
C LYS A 399 1.51 7.86 -15.32
N ASP A 400 0.38 8.29 -15.82
CA ASP A 400 -0.89 8.27 -15.11
C ASP A 400 -1.30 6.84 -14.71
N GLU A 401 -1.47 5.95 -15.67
CA GLU A 401 -1.79 4.53 -15.47
C GLU A 401 -0.52 3.68 -15.45
N LEU A 402 0.41 4.01 -14.53
CA LEU A 402 1.78 3.47 -14.51
C LEU A 402 1.84 1.93 -14.53
N VAL A 403 0.91 1.28 -13.85
CA VAL A 403 0.90 -0.18 -13.66
C VAL A 403 -0.28 -0.88 -14.33
N GLU A 404 -1.07 -0.15 -15.12
CA GLU A 404 -2.17 -0.75 -15.87
C GLU A 404 -1.65 -1.75 -16.91
N GLY A 405 -2.15 -2.99 -16.85
CA GLY A 405 -1.69 -4.07 -17.73
C GLY A 405 -0.27 -4.59 -17.46
N VAL A 406 0.40 -4.11 -16.40
CA VAL A 406 1.73 -4.59 -15.99
C VAL A 406 1.58 -5.73 -14.99
N TRP A 407 2.27 -6.84 -15.22
CA TRP A 407 2.23 -8.03 -14.38
C TRP A 407 3.64 -8.46 -13.96
N PRO A 408 3.78 -9.12 -12.80
CA PRO A 408 2.77 -9.40 -11.78
C PRO A 408 2.31 -8.16 -11.02
N GLN A 409 1.09 -8.21 -10.45
CA GLN A 409 0.55 -7.22 -9.54
C GLN A 409 0.71 -7.71 -8.09
N PHE A 410 1.13 -6.82 -7.20
CA PHE A 410 1.34 -7.10 -5.78
C PHE A 410 0.51 -6.18 -4.88
N MET A 411 0.15 -6.66 -3.69
CA MET A 411 -0.42 -5.86 -2.60
C MET A 411 -0.10 -6.47 -1.23
N LYS A 412 -0.16 -5.66 -0.17
CA LYS A 412 -0.04 -6.09 1.23
C LYS A 412 1.20 -6.97 1.50
N PRO A 413 2.42 -6.52 1.17
CA PRO A 413 3.63 -7.28 1.47
C PRO A 413 3.88 -7.37 2.97
N TYR A 414 4.42 -8.51 3.40
CA TYR A 414 4.91 -8.75 4.75
C TYR A 414 6.35 -9.24 4.67
N PRO A 415 7.35 -8.45 5.09
CA PRO A 415 8.74 -8.89 5.11
C PRO A 415 8.97 -9.93 6.22
N LEU A 416 9.50 -11.08 5.85
CA LEU A 416 10.00 -12.06 6.82
C LEU A 416 11.39 -11.66 7.34
N ASN A 417 12.16 -11.01 6.48
CA ASN A 417 13.41 -10.30 6.72
C ASN A 417 13.72 -9.38 5.54
N GLU A 418 14.97 -8.93 5.39
CA GLU A 418 15.39 -8.03 4.29
C GLU A 418 15.40 -8.69 2.89
N LYS A 419 15.26 -10.03 2.81
CA LYS A 419 15.40 -10.81 1.56
C LYS A 419 14.15 -11.57 1.13
N TYR A 420 13.23 -11.86 2.04
CA TYR A 420 12.09 -12.75 1.83
C TYR A 420 10.79 -12.11 2.26
N PHE A 421 9.75 -12.22 1.41
CA PHE A 421 8.49 -11.52 1.57
C PHE A 421 7.31 -12.45 1.33
N LEU A 422 6.36 -12.49 2.27
CA LEU A 422 5.02 -12.98 1.98
C LEU A 422 4.23 -11.84 1.34
N VAL A 423 3.48 -12.13 0.29
CA VAL A 423 2.74 -11.07 -0.42
C VAL A 423 1.51 -11.64 -1.12
N ALA A 424 0.46 -10.86 -1.21
CA ALA A 424 -0.62 -11.14 -2.15
C ALA A 424 -0.15 -10.79 -3.56
N CYS A 425 -0.27 -11.74 -4.47
CA CYS A 425 0.17 -11.58 -5.86
C CYS A 425 -0.86 -12.12 -6.85
N LYS A 426 -0.99 -11.40 -7.96
CA LYS A 426 -1.69 -11.83 -9.17
C LYS A 426 -0.67 -11.82 -10.30
N PRO A 427 -0.14 -12.99 -10.71
CA PRO A 427 0.97 -13.06 -11.66
C PRO A 427 0.60 -12.69 -13.10
N GLY A 428 -0.68 -12.74 -13.46
CA GLY A 428 -1.15 -12.41 -14.81
C GLY A 428 -2.62 -12.00 -14.84
N PRO A 429 -3.15 -11.57 -15.99
CA PRO A 429 -4.48 -11.00 -16.12
C PRO A 429 -5.62 -11.98 -15.79
N ASP A 430 -5.42 -13.26 -16.03
CA ASP A 430 -6.39 -14.32 -15.79
C ASP A 430 -6.07 -15.22 -14.58
N ALA A 431 -4.99 -14.88 -13.83
CA ALA A 431 -4.63 -15.54 -12.59
C ALA A 431 -5.57 -15.15 -11.44
N LEU A 432 -5.53 -15.93 -10.36
CA LEU A 432 -6.16 -15.58 -9.09
C LEU A 432 -5.23 -14.69 -8.25
N TRP A 433 -5.78 -13.95 -7.31
CA TRP A 433 -5.02 -13.39 -6.20
C TRP A 433 -4.72 -14.49 -5.20
N GLY A 434 -3.46 -14.87 -5.09
CA GLY A 434 -2.95 -15.88 -4.17
C GLY A 434 -1.89 -15.32 -3.21
N ILE A 435 -1.48 -16.15 -2.26
CA ILE A 435 -0.37 -15.84 -1.35
C ILE A 435 0.90 -16.47 -1.90
N TYR A 436 1.94 -15.64 -2.02
CA TYR A 436 3.23 -16.01 -2.60
C TYR A 436 4.38 -15.70 -1.63
N LEU A 437 5.44 -16.47 -1.76
CA LEU A 437 6.77 -16.11 -1.27
C LEU A 437 7.55 -15.50 -2.43
N VAL A 438 8.06 -14.29 -2.21
CA VAL A 438 8.95 -13.58 -3.14
C VAL A 438 10.28 -13.32 -2.45
N ASP A 439 11.39 -13.41 -3.18
CA ASP A 439 12.72 -13.09 -2.65
C ASP A 439 13.51 -12.16 -3.56
N ILE A 440 14.64 -11.67 -3.04
CA ILE A 440 15.55 -10.79 -3.78
C ILE A 440 16.34 -11.51 -4.89
N PHE A 441 16.25 -12.83 -4.98
CA PHE A 441 16.94 -13.66 -5.99
C PHE A 441 16.08 -13.90 -7.23
N ASP A 442 14.90 -13.29 -7.33
CA ASP A 442 13.92 -13.38 -8.42
C ASP A 442 13.00 -14.61 -8.36
N ASN A 443 12.87 -15.25 -7.22
CA ASN A 443 11.86 -16.29 -7.05
C ASN A 443 10.49 -15.68 -6.74
N LEU A 444 9.48 -16.14 -7.50
CA LEU A 444 8.05 -15.95 -7.24
C LEU A 444 7.43 -17.34 -7.08
N THR A 445 7.03 -17.71 -5.85
CA THR A 445 6.58 -19.07 -5.54
C THR A 445 5.23 -19.06 -4.85
N LEU A 446 4.26 -19.72 -5.48
CA LEU A 446 2.90 -19.85 -4.94
C LEU A 446 2.91 -20.67 -3.64
N ILE A 447 2.36 -20.09 -2.57
CA ILE A 447 2.05 -20.80 -1.33
C ILE A 447 0.65 -21.40 -1.45
N THR A 448 -0.35 -20.56 -1.73
CA THR A 448 -1.74 -21.00 -1.89
C THR A 448 -2.56 -20.02 -2.70
N GLU A 449 -3.49 -20.55 -3.45
CA GLU A 449 -4.60 -19.86 -4.10
C GLU A 449 -5.85 -20.74 -4.04
N GLN A 450 -7.02 -20.18 -4.19
CA GLN A 450 -8.27 -20.91 -4.15
C GLN A 450 -9.17 -20.47 -5.29
N GLU A 451 -9.67 -21.45 -6.07
CA GLU A 451 -10.59 -21.14 -7.17
C GLU A 451 -11.87 -20.46 -6.66
N GLY A 452 -12.26 -19.39 -7.35
CA GLY A 452 -13.40 -18.57 -6.95
C GLY A 452 -13.13 -17.59 -5.82
N GLU A 453 -11.89 -17.50 -5.33
CA GLU A 453 -11.52 -16.63 -4.22
C GLU A 453 -10.36 -15.69 -4.57
N GLY A 454 -10.23 -14.61 -3.81
CA GLY A 454 -9.04 -13.76 -3.74
C GLY A 454 -8.48 -13.76 -2.32
N LEU A 455 -7.19 -14.01 -2.18
CA LEU A 455 -6.49 -14.06 -0.89
C LEU A 455 -5.52 -12.88 -0.79
N THR A 456 -5.58 -12.16 0.34
CA THR A 456 -4.72 -10.98 0.56
C THR A 456 -4.21 -10.89 2.00
N ALA A 457 -3.35 -9.92 2.28
CA ALA A 457 -2.84 -9.56 3.61
C ALA A 457 -2.25 -10.75 4.40
N PRO A 458 -1.23 -11.45 3.89
CA PRO A 458 -0.58 -12.55 4.63
C PRO A 458 0.21 -12.00 5.81
N ILE A 459 -0.21 -12.34 7.03
CA ILE A 459 0.43 -11.88 8.27
C ILE A 459 0.81 -13.10 9.12
N PRO A 460 2.10 -13.39 9.35
CA PRO A 460 2.52 -14.42 10.28
C PRO A 460 1.95 -14.21 11.68
N LEU A 461 1.30 -15.22 12.23
CA LEU A 461 0.78 -15.18 13.58
C LEU A 461 1.92 -15.45 14.57
N LYS A 462 2.77 -14.45 14.74
CA LYS A 462 4.00 -14.51 15.52
C LYS A 462 4.21 -13.22 16.30
N LYS A 463 4.64 -13.37 17.57
CA LYS A 463 5.06 -12.21 18.37
C LYS A 463 6.22 -11.47 17.71
N THR A 464 6.14 -10.15 17.78
CA THR A 464 7.20 -9.25 17.31
C THR A 464 7.60 -8.28 18.43
N GLU A 465 8.71 -7.62 18.27
CA GLU A 465 9.17 -6.62 19.23
C GLU A 465 8.29 -5.38 19.17
N THR A 466 7.83 -4.90 20.31
CA THR A 466 7.08 -3.65 20.43
C THR A 466 8.04 -2.48 20.23
N PRO A 467 7.76 -1.54 19.31
CA PRO A 467 8.57 -0.34 19.14
C PRO A 467 8.61 0.53 20.40
N PRO A 468 9.64 1.40 20.56
CA PRO A 468 9.71 2.29 21.70
C PRO A 468 8.59 3.33 21.69
N ILE A 469 8.16 3.74 22.88
CA ILE A 469 7.25 4.86 23.06
C ILE A 469 8.04 6.16 22.86
N ILE A 470 7.54 7.03 21.99
CA ILE A 470 8.03 8.40 21.84
C ILE A 470 7.14 9.33 22.68
N PRO A 471 7.68 10.00 23.70
CA PRO A 471 6.90 10.95 24.50
C PRO A 471 6.38 12.11 23.64
N SER A 472 5.16 12.58 23.92
CA SER A 472 4.60 13.75 23.26
C SER A 472 5.41 15.00 23.56
N LYS A 473 5.59 15.82 22.52
CA LYS A 473 6.26 17.13 22.57
C LYS A 473 5.27 18.29 22.45
N ILE A 474 3.98 18.00 22.24
CA ILE A 474 2.94 19.01 22.11
C ILE A 474 2.74 19.75 23.42
N LYS A 475 2.53 21.05 23.32
CA LYS A 475 2.07 21.93 24.40
C LYS A 475 0.66 22.38 24.10
N PRO A 476 -0.38 21.68 24.59
CA PRO A 476 -1.76 21.88 24.15
C PRO A 476 -2.31 23.31 24.39
N GLU A 477 -1.73 24.04 25.34
CA GLU A 477 -2.09 25.43 25.66
C GLU A 477 -1.57 26.45 24.63
N GLU A 478 -0.55 26.09 23.84
CA GLU A 478 0.02 26.95 22.82
C GLU A 478 -0.85 26.93 21.55
N LYS A 479 -1.01 28.08 20.93
CA LYS A 479 -1.78 28.24 19.69
C LYS A 479 -0.91 28.41 18.46
N GLU A 480 0.39 28.44 18.65
CA GLU A 480 1.39 28.71 17.62
C GLU A 480 2.48 27.65 17.65
N ALA A 481 3.11 27.48 16.48
CA ALA A 481 4.39 26.80 16.33
C ALA A 481 5.44 27.81 15.85
N THR A 482 6.71 27.54 16.11
CA THR A 482 7.83 28.35 15.63
C THR A 482 8.49 27.64 14.46
N VAL A 483 8.73 28.35 13.36
CA VAL A 483 9.52 27.87 12.23
C VAL A 483 10.89 28.52 12.28
N PHE A 484 11.93 27.71 12.18
CA PHE A 484 13.31 28.17 12.06
C PHE A 484 13.95 27.58 10.81
N ILE A 485 14.44 28.44 9.93
CA ILE A 485 15.21 28.08 8.74
C ILE A 485 16.64 28.58 8.98
N GLN A 486 17.60 27.67 8.94
CA GLN A 486 19.00 28.03 9.22
C GLN A 486 19.59 28.92 8.12
N ASP A 487 19.33 28.57 6.84
CA ASP A 487 19.78 29.34 5.69
C ASP A 487 18.87 29.10 4.48
N ILE A 488 18.07 30.08 4.08
CA ILE A 488 17.13 29.97 2.97
C ILE A 488 17.80 29.68 1.61
N TYR A 489 19.09 29.91 1.49
CA TYR A 489 19.85 29.66 0.25
C TYR A 489 20.42 28.25 0.14
N GLU A 490 20.34 27.46 1.23
CA GLU A 490 20.74 26.06 1.18
C GLU A 490 19.64 25.18 0.57
N GLY A 491 20.07 24.14 -0.19
CA GLY A 491 19.19 23.18 -0.82
C GLY A 491 18.79 23.47 -2.26
N GLU A 492 18.08 22.53 -2.86
CA GLU A 492 17.74 22.58 -4.30
C GLU A 492 16.66 23.61 -4.62
N GLY A 493 15.78 23.95 -3.67
CA GLY A 493 14.63 24.83 -3.90
C GLY A 493 15.03 26.27 -4.24
N THR A 494 16.21 26.71 -3.83
CA THR A 494 16.78 28.04 -4.10
C THR A 494 18.11 27.97 -4.84
N GLN A 495 18.43 26.82 -5.42
CA GLN A 495 19.67 26.63 -6.17
C GLN A 495 19.85 27.70 -7.26
N GLY A 496 21.03 28.34 -7.29
CA GLY A 496 21.37 29.37 -8.28
C GLY A 496 20.83 30.77 -7.94
N VAL A 497 20.10 30.96 -6.86
CA VAL A 497 19.68 32.25 -6.36
C VAL A 497 20.87 32.93 -5.64
N PRO A 498 21.38 34.09 -6.08
CA PRO A 498 22.50 34.76 -5.43
C PRO A 498 22.14 35.18 -4.00
N ARG A 499 23.07 35.01 -3.06
CA ARG A 499 22.91 35.51 -1.67
C ARG A 499 22.56 37.00 -1.67
N GLY A 500 21.67 37.37 -0.78
CA GLY A 500 21.17 38.74 -0.64
C GLY A 500 20.04 39.08 -1.63
N THR A 501 19.64 38.18 -2.54
CA THR A 501 18.48 38.38 -3.41
C THR A 501 17.16 38.27 -2.64
N ILE A 502 17.03 37.26 -1.79
CA ILE A 502 15.85 37.04 -0.93
C ILE A 502 15.92 38.01 0.24
N LYS A 503 14.90 38.85 0.38
CA LYS A 503 14.82 39.87 1.46
C LYS A 503 13.76 39.55 2.49
N SER A 504 12.76 38.79 2.11
CA SER A 504 11.67 38.41 3.02
C SER A 504 10.99 37.14 2.54
N LEU A 505 10.23 36.52 3.45
CA LEU A 505 9.36 35.39 3.17
C LEU A 505 7.92 35.81 3.38
N ARG A 506 7.06 35.61 2.39
CA ARG A 506 5.61 35.71 2.54
C ARG A 506 5.07 34.34 2.96
N ILE A 507 4.23 34.32 4.00
CA ILE A 507 3.67 33.11 4.57
C ILE A 507 2.21 33.04 4.19
N PHE A 508 1.77 31.89 3.67
CA PHE A 508 0.38 31.60 3.31
C PHE A 508 -0.16 30.48 4.19
N ALA A 509 -1.40 30.59 4.64
CA ALA A 509 -2.21 29.48 5.13
C ALA A 509 -3.10 28.96 4.00
N TYR A 510 -3.31 27.66 3.97
CA TYR A 510 -4.25 27.01 3.08
C TYR A 510 -5.64 26.97 3.72
N GLU A 511 -6.65 27.26 2.91
CA GLU A 511 -8.07 27.16 3.28
C GLU A 511 -8.73 26.15 2.32
N TYR A 512 -9.36 25.14 2.86
CA TYR A 512 -9.90 24.02 2.09
C TYR A 512 -11.42 24.02 2.04
N ALA A 513 -12.00 23.55 0.93
CA ALA A 513 -13.43 23.39 0.79
C ALA A 513 -13.95 22.20 1.60
N TYR A 514 -15.14 22.34 2.17
CA TYR A 514 -15.84 21.23 2.81
C TYR A 514 -16.36 20.24 1.77
N ILE A 515 -16.58 18.98 2.22
CA ILE A 515 -17.23 17.95 1.41
C ILE A 515 -18.56 18.45 0.84
N LEU A 516 -18.85 18.07 -0.40
CA LEU A 516 -20.05 18.49 -1.15
C LEU A 516 -20.18 20.01 -1.37
N ALA A 517 -19.19 20.80 -0.97
CA ALA A 517 -19.14 22.20 -1.39
C ALA A 517 -18.81 22.23 -2.90
N PRO A 518 -19.57 22.98 -3.72
CA PRO A 518 -19.27 23.07 -5.14
C PRO A 518 -17.84 23.57 -5.33
N SER A 519 -16.95 22.74 -5.79
CA SER A 519 -15.64 23.14 -6.27
C SER A 519 -15.64 23.04 -7.78
N ASP A 520 -15.67 24.19 -8.45
CA ASP A 520 -15.46 24.22 -9.89
C ASP A 520 -13.98 24.19 -10.16
N HIS A 521 -13.51 23.23 -10.94
CA HIS A 521 -12.11 23.12 -11.36
C HIS A 521 -11.58 24.42 -11.98
N ASP A 522 -12.46 25.18 -12.62
CA ASP A 522 -12.10 26.37 -13.37
C ASP A 522 -12.20 27.66 -12.54
N ALA A 523 -12.76 27.62 -11.32
CA ALA A 523 -13.12 28.81 -10.56
C ALA A 523 -12.04 29.34 -9.62
N GLN A 524 -10.98 28.58 -9.36
CA GLN A 524 -9.97 28.93 -8.38
C GLN A 524 -8.57 28.86 -8.95
N GLY A 525 -7.89 30.00 -9.00
CA GLY A 525 -6.49 30.16 -9.38
C GLY A 525 -6.14 29.74 -10.81
N ILE A 526 -4.90 29.98 -11.19
CA ILE A 526 -4.36 29.59 -12.49
C ILE A 526 -3.90 28.15 -12.37
N GLN A 527 -4.55 27.24 -13.10
CA GLN A 527 -4.21 25.83 -13.30
C GLN A 527 -4.62 24.82 -12.24
N SER A 528 -4.95 25.15 -11.03
CA SER A 528 -5.55 24.23 -10.05
C SER A 528 -5.96 24.95 -8.81
N GLY A 529 -6.68 25.93 -8.84
CA GLY A 529 -7.00 26.76 -7.74
C GLY A 529 -7.86 26.15 -6.64
N TRP A 530 -7.63 24.95 -6.31
CA TRP A 530 -8.42 24.27 -5.31
C TRP A 530 -8.15 24.74 -3.91
N ASP A 531 -6.90 25.19 -3.66
CA ASP A 531 -6.50 25.73 -2.38
C ASP A 531 -6.51 27.26 -2.43
N ILE A 532 -7.34 27.84 -1.60
CA ILE A 532 -7.32 29.29 -1.36
C ILE A 532 -6.16 29.57 -0.41
N LYS A 533 -5.29 30.48 -0.81
CA LYS A 533 -4.14 30.90 -0.02
C LYS A 533 -4.37 32.23 0.64
N ARG A 534 -4.50 32.22 1.96
CA ARG A 534 -4.62 33.43 2.76
C ARG A 534 -3.25 33.88 3.25
N ILE A 535 -2.86 35.12 2.91
CA ILE A 535 -1.60 35.70 3.38
C ILE A 535 -1.68 35.93 4.90
N LEU A 536 -0.78 35.30 5.66
CA LEU A 536 -0.62 35.51 7.10
C LEU A 536 0.25 36.73 7.40
N GLY A 537 1.27 36.95 6.58
CA GLY A 537 2.19 38.04 6.76
C GLY A 537 3.47 37.87 5.95
N THR A 538 4.43 38.75 6.23
CA THR A 538 5.76 38.73 5.62
C THR A 538 6.80 38.91 6.73
N VAL A 539 7.85 38.10 6.71
CA VAL A 539 8.95 38.12 7.70
C VAL A 539 10.29 38.42 7.00
N PRO A 540 11.18 39.18 7.61
CA PRO A 540 12.49 39.47 7.02
C PRO A 540 13.37 38.21 7.00
N VAL A 541 14.32 38.18 6.05
CA VAL A 541 15.44 37.24 6.01
C VAL A 541 16.69 37.96 6.51
N GLU A 542 17.37 37.37 7.46
CA GLU A 542 18.61 37.93 8.03
C GLU A 542 19.76 37.90 7.02
N GLU A 543 20.84 38.63 7.28
CA GLU A 543 21.99 38.74 6.37
C GLU A 543 22.67 37.39 6.10
N ASP A 544 22.68 36.52 7.11
CA ASP A 544 23.21 35.14 6.99
C ASP A 544 22.28 34.17 6.30
N GLY A 545 21.06 34.61 5.92
CA GLY A 545 20.05 33.80 5.29
C GLY A 545 19.12 33.09 6.28
N SER A 546 19.30 33.26 7.57
CA SER A 546 18.44 32.66 8.59
C SER A 546 17.09 33.38 8.69
N VAL A 547 16.07 32.63 9.11
CA VAL A 547 14.72 33.16 9.33
C VAL A 547 14.07 32.45 10.50
N MET A 548 13.43 33.21 11.38
CA MET A 548 12.64 32.67 12.48
C MET A 548 11.30 33.39 12.57
N PHE A 549 10.21 32.65 12.62
CA PHE A 549 8.87 33.21 12.69
C PHE A 549 7.87 32.25 13.33
N LYS A 550 6.70 32.77 13.71
CA LYS A 550 5.60 31.99 14.24
C LYS A 550 4.52 31.76 13.17
N ILE A 551 3.89 30.60 13.25
CA ILE A 551 2.72 30.22 12.45
C ILE A 551 1.60 29.73 13.38
N PRO A 552 0.32 29.81 12.97
CA PRO A 552 -0.75 29.17 13.71
C PRO A 552 -0.49 27.66 13.77
N ALA A 553 -0.61 27.06 14.95
CA ALA A 553 -0.51 25.62 15.11
C ALA A 553 -1.64 24.90 14.34
N ASN A 554 -1.39 23.63 13.95
CA ASN A 554 -2.39 22.80 13.25
C ASN A 554 -2.87 23.38 11.91
N THR A 555 -2.08 24.29 11.32
CA THR A 555 -2.43 24.97 10.07
C THR A 555 -1.37 24.69 9.01
N PRO A 556 -1.74 24.11 7.88
CA PRO A 556 -0.81 23.97 6.75
C PRO A 556 -0.42 25.34 6.21
N VAL A 557 0.87 25.58 6.08
CA VAL A 557 1.40 26.85 5.55
C VAL A 557 2.43 26.59 4.46
N SER A 558 2.47 27.49 3.48
CA SER A 558 3.54 27.55 2.48
C SER A 558 4.32 28.85 2.55
N ILE A 559 5.54 28.83 2.00
CA ILE A 559 6.51 29.91 2.08
C ILE A 559 6.87 30.38 0.67
N GLN A 560 6.89 31.70 0.48
CA GLN A 560 7.27 32.33 -0.78
C GLN A 560 8.39 33.32 -0.55
N PRO A 561 9.65 33.02 -0.97
CA PRO A 561 10.75 33.95 -0.95
C PRO A 561 10.51 35.14 -1.91
N LEU A 562 10.75 36.36 -1.41
CA LEU A 562 10.57 37.62 -2.11
C LEU A 562 11.87 38.39 -2.22
N ASP A 563 12.04 39.10 -3.37
CA ASP A 563 13.11 40.08 -3.58
C ASP A 563 12.85 41.42 -2.87
N LYS A 564 13.74 42.38 -3.07
CA LYS A 564 13.62 43.75 -2.50
C LYS A 564 12.40 44.52 -3.00
N ASN A 565 11.79 44.13 -4.12
CA ASN A 565 10.62 44.77 -4.70
C ASN A 565 9.33 44.03 -4.31
N GLY A 566 9.42 42.94 -3.54
CA GLY A 566 8.30 42.08 -3.19
C GLY A 566 7.91 41.08 -4.28
N ALA A 567 8.75 40.93 -5.33
CA ALA A 567 8.53 39.94 -6.36
C ALA A 567 8.94 38.54 -5.88
N ALA A 568 8.13 37.55 -6.25
CA ALA A 568 8.39 36.16 -5.88
C ALA A 568 9.62 35.62 -6.62
N ILE A 569 10.54 35.03 -5.87
CA ILE A 569 11.72 34.34 -6.39
C ILE A 569 11.38 32.88 -6.68
N GLN A 570 10.67 32.23 -5.77
CA GLN A 570 10.30 30.83 -5.82
C GLN A 570 8.93 30.65 -5.15
N TRP A 571 8.34 29.48 -5.33
CA TRP A 571 7.07 29.07 -4.76
C TRP A 571 7.20 27.70 -4.09
N MET A 572 6.89 27.60 -2.81
CA MET A 572 6.73 26.32 -2.14
C MET A 572 5.38 25.72 -2.55
N ARG A 573 5.41 24.62 -3.30
CA ARG A 573 4.22 23.94 -3.85
C ARG A 573 3.66 22.87 -2.91
N SER A 574 4.29 22.67 -1.79
CA SER A 574 3.88 21.81 -0.70
C SER A 574 3.62 22.68 0.52
N TRP A 575 3.43 22.08 1.65
CA TRP A 575 3.18 22.77 2.91
C TRP A 575 3.90 22.09 4.05
N LEU A 576 4.12 22.84 5.11
CA LEU A 576 4.51 22.37 6.42
C LEU A 576 3.40 22.67 7.42
N THR A 577 3.31 21.86 8.46
CA THR A 577 2.37 22.07 9.59
C THR A 577 3.16 21.92 10.88
N GLY A 578 3.05 22.90 11.77
CA GLY A 578 3.59 22.80 13.12
C GLY A 578 2.49 22.47 14.12
N MET A 579 2.78 21.57 15.05
CA MET A 579 1.90 21.23 16.17
C MET A 579 2.01 22.30 17.28
N PRO A 580 1.05 22.37 18.23
CA PRO A 580 1.05 23.34 19.32
C PRO A 580 2.39 23.34 20.09
N GLY A 581 3.06 24.50 20.11
CA GLY A 581 4.36 24.70 20.79
C GLY A 581 5.55 24.03 20.14
N GLU A 582 5.40 23.46 18.95
CA GLU A 582 6.49 22.81 18.20
C GLU A 582 7.48 23.86 17.65
N ILE A 583 8.75 23.47 17.59
CA ILE A 583 9.78 24.17 16.82
C ILE A 583 10.06 23.32 15.57
N VAL A 584 9.54 23.78 14.42
CA VAL A 584 9.80 23.19 13.11
C VAL A 584 11.12 23.77 12.60
N SER A 585 12.13 22.92 12.46
CA SER A 585 13.47 23.35 12.05
C SER A 585 13.81 22.77 10.67
N CYS A 586 14.25 23.64 9.76
CA CYS A 586 14.76 23.32 8.43
C CYS A 586 16.20 23.85 8.32
N THR A 587 17.06 23.09 7.63
CA THR A 587 18.41 23.58 7.28
C THR A 587 18.30 24.63 6.18
N GLY A 588 17.47 24.38 5.17
CA GLY A 588 17.26 25.27 4.04
C GLY A 588 16.00 24.95 3.25
N CYS A 589 15.99 25.33 1.97
CA CYS A 589 14.89 25.08 1.05
C CYS A 589 15.14 23.78 0.26
N HIS A 590 14.53 22.67 0.68
CA HIS A 590 14.76 21.32 0.14
C HIS A 590 16.21 20.84 0.30
N GLU A 591 16.75 20.97 1.51
CA GLU A 591 18.04 20.42 1.88
C GLU A 591 18.10 18.90 1.74
N ASP A 592 19.27 18.35 1.51
CA ASP A 592 19.50 16.91 1.56
C ASP A 592 19.44 16.42 3.01
N GLN A 593 18.36 15.74 3.37
CA GLN A 593 18.14 15.20 4.73
C GLN A 593 19.13 14.09 5.13
N ASN A 594 19.98 13.63 4.23
CA ASN A 594 21.04 12.66 4.49
C ASN A 594 22.40 13.35 4.78
N THR A 595 22.46 14.67 4.71
CA THR A 595 23.65 15.46 5.06
C THR A 595 23.47 16.14 6.41
N ILE A 596 24.61 16.37 7.09
CA ILE A 596 24.64 17.17 8.32
C ILE A 596 24.95 18.60 7.91
N PRO A 597 24.17 19.61 8.38
CA PRO A 597 24.52 21.01 8.13
C PRO A 597 25.92 21.30 8.65
N VAL A 598 26.72 22.03 7.87
CA VAL A 598 27.99 22.53 8.33
C VAL A 598 27.70 23.67 9.34
N PRO A 599 28.30 23.69 10.53
CA PRO A 599 28.07 24.70 11.55
C PRO A 599 28.39 26.11 11.06
#